data_4bc623917d73dbb42f0ba3ba041ec3b0
#
_entry.id   4bc623917d73dbb42f0ba3ba041ec3b0
#
_cell.length_a   1.000
_cell.length_b   1.000
_cell.length_c   1.000
_cell.angle_alpha   90.00
_cell.angle_beta   90.00
_cell.angle_gamma   90.00
#
_symmetry.space_group_name_H-M   'P 1'
#
loop_
_entity.id
_entity.type
_entity.pdbx_description
1 polymer ?
#
loop_
_entity_poly.entity_id
_entity_poly.type
_entity_poly.pdbx_seq_one_letter_code
_entity_poly.pdbx_strand_id
1 'polypeptide(L)'
;MLAVFMGLCAMLWPPTGDLYRHTMDYFAFRELSVREFSYYMEVRGESRFDFLLPLLCFLFAKAGIPFEFVRFLFIFITYMLTFRVFEDCIRKNPGIARMSAAVFFIFYFSVQFFTIVLGLRFGFAVILLAYGAWQYLEERKSVGLLYIALSCMVHFSVIPVAMLLFLARFGVRINNFWISLLCVGAFLFLNPNVLMRVIDILPVSDGEKIVMSGYVSGYWSGEFLEDHSLKFQIAKYLSFLMMFPLLYFAFRNKSDRPLCSFVRLLIPVVFICYAVSVTMFFRIGLLFVPIGAFLFFSGSTVNSPFRIRLLLICACLSFASQVYAFRREAAISHEYMLFYPATVGFSSTFSEQWINRHVYDDGALRHK
;
A
#
# COMPACT_ATOMS: atom_id res chain seq x y z
N MET A 1 -17.09 -6.63 12.03
CA MET A 1 -17.84 -5.37 11.82
C MET A 1 -16.97 -4.22 11.29
N LEU A 2 -15.85 -3.84 11.91
CA LEU A 2 -15.05 -2.69 11.45
C LEU A 2 -14.50 -2.83 10.03
N ALA A 3 -14.03 -4.02 9.61
CA ALA A 3 -13.58 -4.24 8.23
C ALA A 3 -14.70 -3.99 7.20
N VAL A 4 -15.94 -4.37 7.52
CA VAL A 4 -17.13 -4.06 6.70
C VAL A 4 -17.34 -2.54 6.63
N PHE A 5 -17.27 -1.85 7.76
CA PHE A 5 -17.40 -0.39 7.82
C PHE A 5 -16.35 0.30 6.95
N MET A 6 -15.08 -0.14 7.02
CA MET A 6 -14.01 0.43 6.18
C MET A 6 -14.23 0.17 4.69
N GLY A 7 -14.75 -1.02 4.33
CA GLY A 7 -15.16 -1.31 2.95
C GLY A 7 -16.28 -0.37 2.48
N LEU A 8 -17.29 -0.11 3.31
CA LEU A 8 -18.36 0.85 3.01
C LEU A 8 -17.82 2.28 2.85
N CYS A 9 -16.89 2.71 3.70
CA CYS A 9 -16.21 4.00 3.53
C CYS A 9 -15.50 4.10 2.17
N ALA A 10 -14.88 3.02 1.68
CA ALA A 10 -14.22 3.01 0.39
C ALA A 10 -15.20 3.14 -0.79
N MET A 11 -16.44 2.64 -0.66
CA MET A 11 -17.48 2.81 -1.69
C MET A 11 -17.84 4.29 -1.88
N LEU A 12 -17.81 5.07 -0.80
CA LEU A 12 -18.19 6.49 -0.79
C LEU A 12 -17.02 7.43 -1.10
N TRP A 13 -15.82 6.89 -1.32
CA TRP A 13 -14.64 7.69 -1.64
C TRP A 13 -14.69 8.17 -3.10
N PRO A 14 -14.47 9.49 -3.39
CA PRO A 14 -14.51 9.99 -4.75
C PRO A 14 -13.39 9.40 -5.60
N PRO A 15 -13.64 9.10 -6.88
CA PRO A 15 -12.65 8.53 -7.78
C PRO A 15 -11.63 9.60 -8.21
N THR A 16 -10.55 9.76 -7.43
CA THR A 16 -9.46 10.70 -7.70
C THR A 16 -8.12 9.95 -7.83
N GLY A 17 -7.10 10.56 -8.41
CA GLY A 17 -5.78 9.96 -8.61
C GLY A 17 -5.83 8.64 -9.40
N ASP A 18 -5.13 7.61 -8.94
CA ASP A 18 -5.13 6.29 -9.59
C ASP A 18 -6.52 5.63 -9.60
N LEU A 19 -7.36 5.92 -8.59
CA LEU A 19 -8.72 5.42 -8.53
C LEU A 19 -9.58 5.93 -9.69
N TYR A 20 -9.34 7.17 -10.14
CA TYR A 20 -10.00 7.74 -11.33
C TYR A 20 -9.74 6.87 -12.57
N ARG A 21 -8.47 6.54 -12.85
CA ARG A 21 -8.09 5.70 -13.98
C ARG A 21 -8.77 4.34 -13.94
N HIS A 22 -8.75 3.67 -12.79
CA HIS A 22 -9.42 2.38 -12.62
C HIS A 22 -10.94 2.47 -12.78
N THR A 23 -11.55 3.60 -12.40
CA THR A 23 -13.00 3.82 -12.59
C THR A 23 -13.34 4.01 -14.06
N MET A 24 -12.54 4.80 -14.80
CA MET A 24 -12.73 4.99 -16.24
C MET A 24 -12.53 3.69 -17.03
N ASP A 25 -11.49 2.91 -16.68
CA ASP A 25 -11.28 1.58 -17.25
C ASP A 25 -12.47 0.65 -17.00
N TYR A 26 -13.02 0.69 -15.78
CA TYR A 26 -14.17 -0.12 -15.43
C TYR A 26 -15.41 0.22 -16.27
N PHE A 27 -15.66 1.49 -16.56
CA PHE A 27 -16.72 1.88 -17.47
C PHE A 27 -16.48 1.37 -18.90
N ALA A 28 -15.25 1.48 -19.39
CA ALA A 28 -14.87 0.92 -20.69
C ALA A 28 -15.07 -0.61 -20.75
N PHE A 29 -14.73 -1.34 -19.69
CA PHE A 29 -14.87 -2.81 -19.63
C PHE A 29 -16.30 -3.30 -19.78
N ARG A 30 -17.31 -2.48 -19.48
CA ARG A 30 -18.74 -2.84 -19.71
C ARG A 30 -19.02 -3.09 -21.19
N GLU A 31 -18.40 -2.33 -22.07
CA GLU A 31 -18.64 -2.37 -23.50
C GLU A 31 -17.74 -3.38 -24.24
N LEU A 32 -16.52 -3.65 -23.73
CA LEU A 32 -15.54 -4.50 -24.40
C LEU A 32 -16.01 -5.97 -24.46
N SER A 33 -15.83 -6.63 -25.62
CA SER A 33 -15.87 -8.07 -25.73
C SER A 33 -14.63 -8.73 -25.08
N VAL A 34 -14.65 -10.05 -24.89
CA VAL A 34 -13.49 -10.79 -24.34
C VAL A 34 -12.24 -10.61 -25.23
N ARG A 35 -12.42 -10.57 -26.57
CA ARG A 35 -11.32 -10.37 -27.51
C ARG A 35 -10.71 -8.97 -27.41
N GLU A 36 -11.56 -7.95 -27.29
CA GLU A 36 -11.13 -6.57 -27.13
C GLU A 36 -10.45 -6.35 -25.78
N PHE A 37 -10.93 -7.00 -24.72
CA PHE A 37 -10.27 -6.97 -23.42
C PHE A 37 -8.87 -7.60 -23.48
N SER A 38 -8.70 -8.73 -24.18
CA SER A 38 -7.38 -9.33 -24.37
C SER A 38 -6.43 -8.38 -25.10
N TYR A 39 -6.90 -7.72 -26.17
CA TYR A 39 -6.15 -6.71 -26.90
C TYR A 39 -5.82 -5.47 -26.04
N TYR A 40 -6.79 -5.02 -25.24
CA TYR A 40 -6.58 -3.92 -24.28
C TYR A 40 -5.44 -4.24 -23.31
N MET A 41 -5.37 -5.47 -22.79
CA MET A 41 -4.29 -5.90 -21.89
C MET A 41 -2.93 -5.94 -22.57
N GLU A 42 -2.87 -6.24 -23.87
CA GLU A 42 -1.62 -6.25 -24.66
C GLU A 42 -1.12 -4.83 -24.97
N VAL A 43 -2.03 -3.93 -25.38
CA VAL A 43 -1.69 -2.57 -25.84
C VAL A 43 -1.32 -1.64 -24.72
N ARG A 44 -1.97 -1.79 -23.54
CA ARG A 44 -1.78 -0.86 -22.44
C ARG A 44 -0.37 -0.91 -21.82
N GLY A 45 0.47 -1.85 -22.24
CA GLY A 45 1.87 -1.97 -21.77
C GLY A 45 1.96 -2.22 -20.26
N GLU A 46 0.84 -2.53 -19.60
CA GLU A 46 0.88 -2.98 -18.22
C GLU A 46 1.64 -4.30 -18.15
N SER A 47 2.43 -4.48 -17.11
CA SER A 47 3.18 -5.70 -16.91
C SER A 47 2.27 -6.92 -17.04
N ARG A 48 2.70 -7.94 -17.76
CA ARG A 48 1.97 -9.22 -17.90
C ARG A 48 1.60 -9.85 -16.56
N PHE A 49 2.23 -9.41 -15.50
CA PHE A 49 1.97 -9.86 -14.12
C PHE A 49 0.81 -9.11 -13.44
N ASP A 50 0.43 -7.92 -13.90
CA ASP A 50 -0.59 -7.07 -13.27
C ASP A 50 -2.03 -7.38 -13.74
N PHE A 51 -2.31 -8.60 -14.14
CA PHE A 51 -3.55 -8.95 -14.82
C PHE A 51 -4.74 -9.23 -13.88
N LEU A 52 -4.50 -9.54 -12.60
CA LEU A 52 -5.57 -10.05 -11.73
C LEU A 52 -6.64 -8.99 -11.45
N LEU A 53 -6.26 -7.75 -11.14
CA LEU A 53 -7.24 -6.70 -10.89
C LEU A 53 -8.04 -6.32 -12.15
N PRO A 54 -7.41 -6.03 -13.32
CA PRO A 54 -8.16 -5.78 -14.55
C PRO A 54 -9.11 -6.92 -14.90
N LEU A 55 -8.69 -8.17 -14.76
CA LEU A 55 -9.52 -9.33 -15.02
C LEU A 55 -10.75 -9.39 -14.09
N LEU A 56 -10.56 -9.18 -12.78
CA LEU A 56 -11.67 -9.12 -11.83
C LEU A 56 -12.62 -7.96 -12.15
N CYS A 57 -12.07 -6.78 -12.47
CA CYS A 57 -12.86 -5.63 -12.89
C CYS A 57 -13.66 -5.92 -14.16
N PHE A 58 -13.07 -6.56 -15.16
CA PHE A 58 -13.76 -6.95 -16.38
C PHE A 58 -14.92 -7.93 -16.08
N LEU A 59 -14.65 -8.97 -15.30
CA LEU A 59 -15.69 -9.96 -14.95
C LEU A 59 -16.85 -9.32 -14.17
N PHE A 60 -16.56 -8.44 -13.22
CA PHE A 60 -17.60 -7.75 -12.46
C PHE A 60 -18.35 -6.73 -13.32
N ALA A 61 -17.67 -6.02 -14.23
CA ALA A 61 -18.31 -5.12 -15.17
C ALA A 61 -19.29 -5.86 -16.09
N LYS A 62 -18.92 -7.05 -16.59
CA LYS A 62 -19.79 -7.92 -17.38
C LYS A 62 -20.96 -8.49 -16.58
N ALA A 63 -20.78 -8.72 -15.29
CA ALA A 63 -21.85 -9.12 -14.38
C ALA A 63 -22.78 -7.95 -13.95
N GLY A 64 -22.52 -6.72 -14.41
CA GLY A 64 -23.30 -5.53 -14.03
C GLY A 64 -23.06 -5.09 -12.58
N ILE A 65 -22.02 -5.59 -11.90
CA ILE A 65 -21.69 -5.23 -10.52
C ILE A 65 -21.04 -3.84 -10.53
N PRO A 66 -21.39 -2.89 -9.65
CA PRO A 66 -20.75 -1.56 -9.60
C PRO A 66 -19.27 -1.65 -9.18
N PHE A 67 -18.42 -0.74 -9.66
CA PHE A 67 -16.99 -0.68 -9.28
C PHE A 67 -16.80 -0.40 -7.78
N GLU A 68 -17.73 0.30 -7.17
CA GLU A 68 -17.77 0.55 -5.74
C GLU A 68 -17.74 -0.75 -4.92
N PHE A 69 -18.36 -1.81 -5.43
CA PHE A 69 -18.32 -3.13 -4.78
C PHE A 69 -16.93 -3.78 -4.84
N VAL A 70 -16.19 -3.58 -5.94
CA VAL A 70 -14.78 -4.01 -6.04
C VAL A 70 -13.94 -3.29 -4.98
N ARG A 71 -14.13 -1.97 -4.83
CA ARG A 71 -13.47 -1.16 -3.79
C ARG A 71 -13.80 -1.64 -2.39
N PHE A 72 -15.10 -1.88 -2.15
CA PHE A 72 -15.56 -2.47 -0.88
C PHE A 72 -14.81 -3.77 -0.58
N LEU A 73 -14.82 -4.71 -1.52
CA LEU A 73 -14.25 -6.04 -1.33
C LEU A 73 -12.75 -5.97 -1.00
N PHE A 74 -12.00 -5.15 -1.71
CA PHE A 74 -10.55 -5.03 -1.52
C PHE A 74 -10.19 -4.40 -0.18
N ILE A 75 -10.89 -3.33 0.21
CA ILE A 75 -10.66 -2.67 1.50
C ILE A 75 -11.16 -3.54 2.66
N PHE A 76 -12.30 -4.22 2.51
CA PHE A 76 -12.79 -5.20 3.47
C PHE A 76 -11.75 -6.30 3.73
N ILE A 77 -11.22 -6.93 2.67
CA ILE A 77 -10.19 -7.98 2.79
C ILE A 77 -8.92 -7.41 3.43
N THR A 78 -8.48 -6.22 3.03
CA THR A 78 -7.32 -5.53 3.60
C THR A 78 -7.41 -5.43 5.12
N TYR A 79 -8.51 -4.91 5.65
CA TYR A 79 -8.71 -4.77 7.09
C TYR A 79 -8.94 -6.10 7.78
N MET A 80 -9.67 -7.02 7.15
CA MET A 80 -9.88 -8.36 7.68
C MET A 80 -8.55 -9.10 7.90
N LEU A 81 -7.65 -9.08 6.92
CA LEU A 81 -6.33 -9.73 7.03
C LEU A 81 -5.46 -9.05 8.10
N THR A 82 -5.47 -7.73 8.17
CA THR A 82 -4.72 -6.97 9.18
C THR A 82 -5.22 -7.30 10.60
N PHE A 83 -6.53 -7.32 10.79
CA PHE A 83 -7.11 -7.65 12.11
C PHE A 83 -6.91 -9.12 12.49
N ARG A 84 -6.79 -10.02 11.52
CA ARG A 84 -6.43 -11.41 11.78
C ARG A 84 -5.03 -11.53 12.40
N VAL A 85 -4.07 -10.75 11.87
CA VAL A 85 -2.72 -10.68 12.46
C VAL A 85 -2.75 -10.05 13.86
N PHE A 86 -3.56 -9.00 14.06
CA PHE A 86 -3.78 -8.41 15.38
C PHE A 86 -4.28 -9.47 16.40
N GLU A 87 -5.32 -10.22 16.06
CA GLU A 87 -5.86 -11.29 16.90
C GLU A 87 -4.78 -12.33 17.25
N ASP A 88 -4.00 -12.76 16.25
CA ASP A 88 -2.89 -13.71 16.45
C ASP A 88 -1.82 -13.15 17.39
N CYS A 89 -1.48 -11.86 17.26
CA CYS A 89 -0.51 -11.19 18.14
C CYS A 89 -1.01 -11.13 19.60
N ILE A 90 -2.27 -10.73 19.83
CA ILE A 90 -2.87 -10.68 21.17
C ILE A 90 -2.92 -12.08 21.79
N ARG A 91 -3.32 -13.09 21.02
CA ARG A 91 -3.41 -14.47 21.48
C ARG A 91 -2.05 -15.02 21.91
N LYS A 92 -0.99 -14.70 21.15
CA LYS A 92 0.37 -15.20 21.41
C LYS A 92 1.09 -14.46 22.55
N ASN A 93 0.71 -13.20 22.80
CA ASN A 93 1.36 -12.34 23.76
C ASN A 93 0.38 -11.80 24.79
N PRO A 94 0.01 -12.57 25.84
CA PRO A 94 -0.92 -12.12 26.87
C PRO A 94 -0.48 -10.83 27.59
N GLY A 95 0.82 -10.53 27.60
CA GLY A 95 1.37 -9.30 28.20
C GLY A 95 0.90 -8.02 27.51
N ILE A 96 0.56 -8.07 26.21
CA ILE A 96 0.02 -6.92 25.49
C ILE A 96 -1.51 -6.85 25.53
N ALA A 97 -2.18 -7.89 25.99
CA ALA A 97 -3.65 -7.92 26.08
C ALA A 97 -4.21 -6.79 26.95
N ARG A 98 -3.47 -6.35 28.00
CA ARG A 98 -3.84 -5.19 28.83
C ARG A 98 -3.83 -3.86 28.05
N MET A 99 -3.14 -3.79 26.93
CA MET A 99 -3.06 -2.63 26.05
C MET A 99 -3.73 -2.90 24.69
N SER A 100 -4.64 -3.88 24.64
CA SER A 100 -5.27 -4.33 23.38
C SER A 100 -5.88 -3.20 22.56
N ALA A 101 -6.51 -2.21 23.20
CA ALA A 101 -7.05 -1.04 22.51
C ALA A 101 -5.95 -0.22 21.82
N ALA A 102 -4.83 0.05 22.48
CA ALA A 102 -3.71 0.78 21.87
C ALA A 102 -3.11 -0.02 20.72
N VAL A 103 -2.91 -1.32 20.91
CA VAL A 103 -2.40 -2.23 19.87
C VAL A 103 -3.36 -2.28 18.69
N PHE A 104 -4.67 -2.36 18.94
CA PHE A 104 -5.71 -2.31 17.92
C PHE A 104 -5.62 -1.04 17.07
N PHE A 105 -5.52 0.14 17.68
CA PHE A 105 -5.40 1.40 16.94
C PHE A 105 -4.09 1.49 16.17
N ILE A 106 -2.98 0.92 16.66
CA ILE A 106 -1.73 0.85 15.91
C ILE A 106 -1.92 0.00 14.64
N PHE A 107 -2.56 -1.17 14.72
CA PHE A 107 -2.86 -2.01 13.56
C PHE A 107 -3.84 -1.31 12.61
N TYR A 108 -4.86 -0.67 13.12
CA TYR A 108 -5.85 0.07 12.33
C TYR A 108 -5.21 1.20 11.52
N PHE A 109 -4.35 2.01 12.16
CA PHE A 109 -3.67 3.12 11.51
C PHE A 109 -2.44 2.70 10.71
N SER A 110 -1.90 1.48 10.90
CA SER A 110 -0.84 0.94 10.05
C SER A 110 -1.32 0.72 8.61
N VAL A 111 -2.62 0.48 8.44
CA VAL A 111 -3.29 0.48 7.14
C VAL A 111 -3.61 1.93 6.76
N GLN A 112 -2.86 2.49 5.85
CA GLN A 112 -3.06 3.86 5.38
C GLN A 112 -4.28 3.95 4.46
N PHE A 113 -5.47 3.98 5.04
CA PHE A 113 -6.77 3.90 4.35
C PHE A 113 -6.85 4.76 3.10
N PHE A 114 -6.60 6.06 3.23
CA PHE A 114 -6.77 7.01 2.13
C PHE A 114 -5.82 6.71 0.97
N THR A 115 -4.57 6.38 1.28
CA THR A 115 -3.56 6.05 0.26
C THR A 115 -3.87 4.71 -0.42
N ILE A 116 -4.38 3.73 0.34
CA ILE A 116 -4.75 2.41 -0.21
C ILE A 116 -6.01 2.49 -1.06
N VAL A 117 -7.00 3.29 -0.68
CA VAL A 117 -8.22 3.47 -1.50
C VAL A 117 -7.89 4.12 -2.84
N LEU A 118 -7.04 5.14 -2.85
CA LEU A 118 -6.62 5.81 -4.09
C LEU A 118 -5.71 4.92 -4.96
N GLY A 119 -4.73 4.25 -4.35
CA GLY A 119 -3.84 3.29 -5.01
C GLY A 119 -4.32 1.85 -4.80
N LEU A 120 -5.58 1.56 -5.13
CA LEU A 120 -6.28 0.33 -4.78
C LEU A 120 -5.50 -0.94 -5.11
N ARG A 121 -4.92 -1.00 -6.31
CA ARG A 121 -4.14 -2.13 -6.81
C ARG A 121 -2.89 -2.38 -5.97
N PHE A 122 -2.04 -1.36 -5.84
CA PHE A 122 -0.81 -1.47 -5.07
C PHE A 122 -1.07 -1.68 -3.58
N GLY A 123 -2.00 -0.92 -3.00
CA GLY A 123 -2.35 -1.04 -1.59
C GLY A 123 -2.85 -2.42 -1.20
N PHE A 124 -3.71 -3.03 -2.02
CA PHE A 124 -4.19 -4.38 -1.79
C PHE A 124 -3.07 -5.42 -1.93
N ALA A 125 -2.21 -5.30 -2.97
CA ALA A 125 -1.07 -6.18 -3.15
C ALA A 125 -0.12 -6.16 -1.94
N VAL A 126 0.15 -4.99 -1.40
CA VAL A 126 1.00 -4.79 -0.20
C VAL A 126 0.46 -5.54 1.01
N ILE A 127 -0.83 -5.48 1.27
CA ILE A 127 -1.42 -6.16 2.44
C ILE A 127 -1.49 -7.68 2.22
N LEU A 128 -1.75 -8.13 1.00
CA LEU A 128 -1.63 -9.56 0.67
C LEU A 128 -0.22 -10.07 0.92
N LEU A 129 0.81 -9.31 0.50
CA LEU A 129 2.21 -9.67 0.74
C LEU A 129 2.54 -9.67 2.25
N ALA A 130 2.10 -8.64 2.98
CA ALA A 130 2.32 -8.53 4.42
C ALA A 130 1.70 -9.70 5.19
N TYR A 131 0.46 -10.05 4.86
CA TYR A 131 -0.23 -11.20 5.44
C TYR A 131 0.41 -12.53 5.01
N GLY A 132 0.77 -12.65 3.74
CA GLY A 132 1.52 -13.81 3.22
C GLY A 132 2.86 -14.00 3.93
N ALA A 133 3.61 -12.91 4.16
CA ALA A 133 4.84 -12.93 4.94
C ALA A 133 4.60 -13.39 6.39
N TRP A 134 3.55 -12.90 7.04
CA TRP A 134 3.14 -13.35 8.37
C TRP A 134 2.87 -14.84 8.39
N GLN A 135 2.01 -15.34 7.50
CA GLN A 135 1.64 -16.76 7.45
C GLN A 135 2.83 -17.66 7.13
N TYR A 136 3.70 -17.27 6.19
CA TYR A 136 4.80 -18.11 5.71
C TYR A 136 6.03 -18.07 6.62
N LEU A 137 6.42 -16.88 7.11
CA LEU A 137 7.64 -16.70 7.89
C LEU A 137 7.43 -16.88 9.40
N GLU A 138 6.31 -16.38 9.94
CA GLU A 138 6.04 -16.42 11.38
C GLU A 138 5.19 -17.63 11.76
N GLU A 139 4.09 -17.89 11.06
CA GLU A 139 3.19 -19.03 11.33
C GLU A 139 3.68 -20.35 10.70
N ARG A 140 4.65 -20.26 9.79
CA ARG A 140 5.20 -21.40 9.01
C ARG A 140 4.14 -22.18 8.22
N LYS A 141 3.07 -21.51 7.79
CA LYS A 141 1.98 -22.10 7.02
C LYS A 141 2.21 -21.89 5.51
N SER A 142 2.11 -22.97 4.73
CA SER A 142 2.28 -22.92 3.26
C SER A 142 1.22 -22.06 2.56
N VAL A 143 0.05 -21.86 3.18
CA VAL A 143 -0.98 -20.94 2.65
C VAL A 143 -0.46 -19.51 2.48
N GLY A 144 0.58 -19.12 3.19
CA GLY A 144 1.26 -17.85 2.98
C GLY A 144 1.79 -17.66 1.55
N LEU A 145 2.23 -18.75 0.89
CA LEU A 145 2.68 -18.72 -0.51
C LEU A 145 1.56 -18.32 -1.47
N LEU A 146 0.32 -18.76 -1.20
CA LEU A 146 -0.83 -18.35 -2.00
C LEU A 146 -1.05 -16.83 -1.93
N TYR A 147 -1.00 -16.24 -0.74
CA TYR A 147 -1.15 -14.79 -0.60
C TYR A 147 0.00 -14.01 -1.25
N ILE A 148 1.24 -14.52 -1.18
CA ILE A 148 2.39 -13.94 -1.86
C ILE A 148 2.20 -13.98 -3.37
N ALA A 149 1.78 -15.14 -3.92
CA ALA A 149 1.52 -15.30 -5.35
C ALA A 149 0.40 -14.36 -5.82
N LEU A 150 -0.73 -14.30 -5.09
CA LEU A 150 -1.83 -13.38 -5.38
C LEU A 150 -1.36 -11.91 -5.34
N SER A 151 -0.53 -11.54 -4.38
CA SER A 151 0.06 -10.20 -4.30
C SER A 151 0.84 -9.86 -5.57
N CYS A 152 1.70 -10.76 -6.04
CA CYS A 152 2.48 -10.57 -7.27
C CYS A 152 1.59 -10.46 -8.52
N MET A 153 0.47 -11.18 -8.57
CA MET A 153 -0.50 -11.13 -9.67
C MET A 153 -1.37 -9.86 -9.63
N VAL A 154 -1.53 -9.23 -8.46
CA VAL A 154 -2.23 -7.95 -8.32
C VAL A 154 -1.34 -6.79 -8.71
N HIS A 155 -0.04 -6.83 -8.33
CA HIS A 155 0.90 -5.77 -8.68
C HIS A 155 2.36 -6.26 -8.74
N PHE A 156 2.97 -6.15 -9.93
CA PHE A 156 4.31 -6.68 -10.19
C PHE A 156 5.41 -6.05 -9.31
N SER A 157 5.26 -4.78 -8.91
CA SER A 157 6.29 -4.08 -8.13
C SER A 157 6.55 -4.69 -6.73
N VAL A 158 5.69 -5.62 -6.28
CA VAL A 158 5.94 -6.37 -5.05
C VAL A 158 6.85 -7.59 -5.25
N ILE A 159 7.12 -8.00 -6.50
CA ILE A 159 7.96 -9.17 -6.82
C ILE A 159 9.36 -9.05 -6.21
N PRO A 160 10.11 -7.93 -6.36
CA PRO A 160 11.41 -7.79 -5.72
C PRO A 160 11.36 -7.96 -4.20
N VAL A 161 10.30 -7.48 -3.57
CA VAL A 161 10.10 -7.63 -2.12
C VAL A 161 9.77 -9.07 -1.75
N ALA A 162 8.98 -9.77 -2.56
CA ALA A 162 8.72 -11.20 -2.38
C ALA A 162 10.02 -12.03 -2.51
N MET A 163 10.94 -11.65 -3.38
CA MET A 163 12.27 -12.29 -3.45
C MET A 163 13.06 -12.12 -2.15
N LEU A 164 13.06 -10.93 -1.54
CA LEU A 164 13.70 -10.71 -0.23
C LEU A 164 13.06 -11.57 0.86
N LEU A 165 11.75 -11.79 0.79
CA LEU A 165 11.05 -12.68 1.72
C LEU A 165 11.56 -14.13 1.59
N PHE A 166 11.75 -14.64 0.37
CA PHE A 166 12.32 -15.95 0.15
C PHE A 166 13.78 -16.03 0.64
N LEU A 167 14.60 -15.01 0.39
CA LEU A 167 15.97 -14.95 0.93
C LEU A 167 15.97 -15.05 2.46
N ALA A 168 15.08 -14.30 3.13
CA ALA A 168 14.94 -14.41 4.59
C ALA A 168 14.50 -15.81 5.06
N ARG A 169 13.62 -16.47 4.31
CA ARG A 169 13.17 -17.83 4.59
C ARG A 169 14.30 -18.86 4.48
N PHE A 170 15.21 -18.68 3.51
CA PHE A 170 16.40 -19.52 3.31
C PHE A 170 17.55 -19.17 4.27
N GLY A 171 17.31 -18.30 5.25
CA GLY A 171 18.28 -18.01 6.30
C GLY A 171 19.23 -16.86 5.99
N VAL A 172 19.02 -16.11 4.89
CA VAL A 172 19.81 -14.90 4.61
C VAL A 172 19.55 -13.87 5.71
N ARG A 173 20.62 -13.43 6.35
CA ARG A 173 20.59 -12.44 7.43
C ARG A 173 21.53 -11.31 7.13
N ILE A 174 21.09 -10.11 7.48
CA ILE A 174 21.91 -8.91 7.35
C ILE A 174 22.19 -8.34 8.73
N ASN A 175 23.47 -8.09 9.05
CA ASN A 175 23.85 -7.44 10.30
C ASN A 175 23.78 -5.91 10.21
N ASN A 176 23.88 -5.22 11.35
CA ASN A 176 23.74 -3.76 11.39
C ASN A 176 24.82 -3.03 10.58
N PHE A 177 26.03 -3.59 10.48
CA PHE A 177 27.11 -2.98 9.69
C PHE A 177 26.72 -2.91 8.20
N TRP A 178 26.26 -4.02 7.62
CA TRP A 178 25.83 -4.06 6.23
C TRP A 178 24.57 -3.23 5.98
N ILE A 179 23.62 -3.22 6.93
CA ILE A 179 22.46 -2.32 6.83
C ILE A 179 22.92 -0.87 6.73
N SER A 180 23.79 -0.45 7.67
CA SER A 180 24.30 0.94 7.68
C SER A 180 25.09 1.26 6.43
N LEU A 181 25.96 0.35 5.97
CA LEU A 181 26.76 0.53 4.77
C LEU A 181 25.87 0.69 3.53
N LEU A 182 24.84 -0.16 3.38
CA LEU A 182 23.91 -0.07 2.25
C LEU A 182 23.05 1.21 2.31
N CYS A 183 22.62 1.64 3.49
CA CYS A 183 21.89 2.89 3.66
C CYS A 183 22.75 4.11 3.28
N VAL A 184 23.99 4.17 3.79
CA VAL A 184 24.94 5.25 3.46
C VAL A 184 25.29 5.20 1.97
N GLY A 185 25.56 4.01 1.43
CA GLY A 185 25.85 3.82 0.01
C GLY A 185 24.71 4.29 -0.89
N ALA A 186 23.46 4.05 -0.47
CA ALA A 186 22.29 4.54 -1.19
C ALA A 186 22.31 6.07 -1.33
N PHE A 187 22.58 6.80 -0.24
CA PHE A 187 22.65 8.27 -0.27
C PHE A 187 23.84 8.83 -1.07
N LEU A 188 24.98 8.15 -1.04
CA LEU A 188 26.19 8.64 -1.70
C LEU A 188 26.25 8.33 -3.19
N PHE A 189 25.74 7.17 -3.61
CA PHE A 189 25.97 6.63 -4.96
C PHE A 189 24.71 6.52 -5.81
N LEU A 190 23.52 6.43 -5.19
CA LEU A 190 22.27 6.36 -5.96
C LEU A 190 21.79 7.76 -6.27
N ASN A 191 21.80 8.06 -7.57
CA ASN A 191 21.17 9.25 -8.12
C ASN A 191 20.26 8.83 -9.31
N PRO A 192 19.33 9.68 -9.76
CA PRO A 192 18.44 9.36 -10.87
C PRO A 192 19.19 8.88 -12.13
N ASN A 193 20.34 9.46 -12.46
CA ASN A 193 21.11 9.11 -13.66
C ASN A 193 21.69 7.69 -13.60
N VAL A 194 22.15 7.25 -12.43
CA VAL A 194 22.64 5.86 -12.24
C VAL A 194 21.50 4.89 -12.42
N LEU A 195 20.33 5.20 -11.87
CA LEU A 195 19.15 4.34 -11.95
C LEU A 195 18.58 4.27 -13.37
N MET A 196 18.58 5.38 -14.10
CA MET A 196 18.19 5.37 -15.51
C MET A 196 19.06 4.40 -16.31
N ARG A 197 20.39 4.41 -16.12
CA ARG A 197 21.29 3.44 -16.76
C ARG A 197 20.97 2.00 -16.35
N VAL A 198 20.60 1.75 -15.09
CA VAL A 198 20.20 0.41 -14.65
C VAL A 198 18.90 -0.02 -15.33
N ILE A 199 17.90 0.88 -15.44
CA ILE A 199 16.64 0.60 -16.15
C ILE A 199 16.89 0.26 -17.62
N ASP A 200 17.79 0.97 -18.30
CA ASP A 200 18.11 0.72 -19.71
C ASP A 200 18.68 -0.69 -19.94
N ILE A 201 19.44 -1.22 -18.99
CA ILE A 201 20.06 -2.57 -19.07
C ILE A 201 19.09 -3.68 -18.67
N LEU A 202 17.99 -3.37 -17.96
CA LEU A 202 17.04 -4.40 -17.53
C LEU A 202 16.38 -5.11 -18.72
N PRO A 203 16.24 -6.45 -18.66
CA PRO A 203 15.59 -7.23 -19.71
C PRO A 203 14.06 -7.17 -19.58
N VAL A 204 13.50 -5.96 -19.63
CA VAL A 204 12.06 -5.67 -19.55
C VAL A 204 11.61 -4.95 -20.83
N SER A 205 10.31 -4.92 -21.09
CA SER A 205 9.75 -4.25 -22.27
C SER A 205 9.98 -2.73 -22.24
N ASP A 206 9.99 -2.09 -23.41
CA ASP A 206 10.15 -0.62 -23.50
C ASP A 206 9.03 0.12 -22.75
N GLY A 207 7.81 -0.41 -22.77
CA GLY A 207 6.70 0.14 -22.00
C GLY A 207 6.96 0.13 -20.49
N GLU A 208 7.52 -0.98 -19.98
CA GLU A 208 7.91 -1.09 -18.57
C GLU A 208 9.07 -0.15 -18.22
N LYS A 209 10.04 0.04 -19.12
CA LYS A 209 11.13 1.01 -18.94
C LYS A 209 10.60 2.43 -18.87
N ILE A 210 9.65 2.81 -19.72
CA ILE A 210 9.00 4.13 -19.69
C ILE A 210 8.31 4.35 -18.35
N VAL A 211 7.55 3.38 -17.85
CA VAL A 211 6.89 3.48 -16.54
C VAL A 211 7.91 3.61 -15.40
N MET A 212 8.98 2.78 -15.42
CA MET A 212 10.03 2.85 -14.40
C MET A 212 10.77 4.20 -14.43
N SER A 213 11.08 4.71 -15.61
CA SER A 213 11.76 6.01 -15.78
C SER A 213 10.91 7.16 -15.24
N GLY A 214 9.58 7.10 -15.43
CA GLY A 214 8.64 8.08 -14.88
C GLY A 214 8.67 8.19 -13.35
N TYR A 215 9.02 7.10 -12.64
CA TYR A 215 9.20 7.13 -11.18
C TYR A 215 10.59 7.62 -10.75
N VAL A 216 11.60 7.56 -11.60
CA VAL A 216 12.98 7.93 -11.25
C VAL A 216 13.28 9.38 -11.63
N SER A 217 12.84 9.84 -12.79
CA SER A 217 13.16 11.17 -13.33
C SER A 217 11.96 11.94 -13.88
N GLY A 218 10.74 11.38 -13.83
CA GLY A 218 9.52 12.04 -14.30
C GLY A 218 8.74 12.74 -13.18
N TYR A 219 7.56 13.24 -13.50
CA TYR A 219 6.64 13.93 -12.58
C TYR A 219 6.45 13.20 -11.24
N TRP A 220 6.37 11.86 -11.26
CA TRP A 220 6.20 11.03 -10.06
C TRP A 220 7.47 10.87 -9.21
N SER A 221 8.63 11.36 -9.65
CA SER A 221 9.86 11.31 -8.85
C SER A 221 9.84 12.25 -7.63
N GLY A 222 9.23 13.42 -7.78
CA GLY A 222 9.16 14.44 -6.72
C GLY A 222 8.37 15.68 -7.12
N GLU A 223 8.31 16.03 -8.40
CA GLU A 223 7.68 17.25 -8.92
C GLU A 223 6.21 17.36 -8.48
N PHE A 224 5.47 16.23 -8.42
CA PHE A 224 4.08 16.24 -7.96
C PHE A 224 3.91 16.76 -6.53
N LEU A 225 4.93 16.66 -5.67
CA LEU A 225 4.90 17.26 -4.34
C LEU A 225 5.20 18.75 -4.38
N GLU A 226 6.11 19.16 -5.28
CA GLU A 226 6.51 20.56 -5.44
C GLU A 226 5.35 21.42 -5.94
N ASP A 227 4.46 20.86 -6.77
CA ASP A 227 3.24 21.49 -7.21
C ASP A 227 2.22 21.75 -6.10
N HIS A 228 2.43 21.16 -4.91
CA HIS A 228 1.53 21.29 -3.78
C HIS A 228 2.09 22.21 -2.70
N SER A 229 1.20 22.82 -1.91
CA SER A 229 1.59 23.68 -0.80
C SER A 229 2.51 22.97 0.19
N LEU A 230 3.43 23.69 0.82
CA LEU A 230 4.34 23.17 1.85
C LEU A 230 3.59 22.42 2.96
N LYS A 231 2.40 22.88 3.33
CA LYS A 231 1.55 22.20 4.34
C LYS A 231 1.13 20.80 3.89
N PHE A 232 0.80 20.63 2.61
CA PHE A 232 0.47 19.32 2.04
C PHE A 232 1.69 18.42 2.00
N GLN A 233 2.86 18.94 1.59
CA GLN A 233 4.11 18.18 1.56
C GLN A 233 4.46 17.66 2.96
N ILE A 234 4.43 18.53 3.98
CA ILE A 234 4.67 18.14 5.38
C ILE A 234 3.66 17.05 5.81
N ALA A 235 2.37 17.22 5.52
CA ALA A 235 1.36 16.24 5.88
C ALA A 235 1.61 14.88 5.22
N LYS A 236 2.05 14.86 3.95
CA LYS A 236 2.42 13.61 3.24
C LYS A 236 3.58 12.89 3.93
N TYR A 237 4.65 13.58 4.30
CA TYR A 237 5.75 12.95 5.05
C TYR A 237 5.32 12.49 6.43
N LEU A 238 4.57 13.30 7.17
CA LEU A 238 4.06 12.94 8.49
C LEU A 238 3.08 11.77 8.46
N SER A 239 2.42 11.52 7.33
CA SER A 239 1.56 10.34 7.17
C SER A 239 2.33 9.01 7.29
N PHE A 240 3.65 9.04 7.18
CA PHE A 240 4.55 7.90 7.39
C PHE A 240 5.35 7.99 8.70
N LEU A 241 4.99 8.88 9.63
CA LEU A 241 5.71 9.08 10.89
C LEU A 241 5.89 7.77 11.68
N MET A 242 4.90 6.90 11.66
CA MET A 242 4.96 5.58 12.31
C MET A 242 6.09 4.69 11.79
N MET A 243 6.54 4.90 10.55
CA MET A 243 7.63 4.12 9.95
C MET A 243 8.95 4.27 10.70
N PHE A 244 9.28 5.47 11.21
CA PHE A 244 10.58 5.74 11.84
C PHE A 244 10.81 4.94 13.13
N PRO A 245 9.91 4.91 14.12
CA PRO A 245 10.09 4.04 15.27
C PRO A 245 10.10 2.55 14.89
N LEU A 246 9.34 2.12 13.88
CA LEU A 246 9.37 0.73 13.41
C LEU A 246 10.71 0.38 12.76
N LEU A 247 11.31 1.29 11.96
CA LEU A 247 12.67 1.13 11.41
C LEU A 247 13.70 0.97 12.55
N TYR A 248 13.62 1.85 13.55
CA TYR A 248 14.51 1.78 14.71
C TYR A 248 14.35 0.45 15.47
N PHE A 249 13.13 0.01 15.73
CA PHE A 249 12.90 -1.26 16.43
C PHE A 249 13.36 -2.46 15.60
N ALA A 250 13.13 -2.47 14.29
CA ALA A 250 13.61 -3.50 13.39
C ALA A 250 15.15 -3.54 13.34
N PHE A 251 15.81 -2.38 13.27
CA PHE A 251 17.27 -2.28 13.29
C PHE A 251 17.87 -2.83 14.61
N ARG A 252 17.24 -2.54 15.73
CA ARG A 252 17.67 -3.02 17.06
C ARG A 252 17.34 -4.48 17.33
N ASN A 253 16.39 -5.05 16.61
CA ASN A 253 15.96 -6.43 16.79
C ASN A 253 16.98 -7.39 16.15
N LYS A 254 17.62 -8.22 16.97
CA LYS A 254 18.62 -9.22 16.55
C LYS A 254 18.06 -10.65 16.56
N SER A 255 16.75 -10.82 16.60
CA SER A 255 16.13 -12.14 16.60
C SER A 255 16.43 -12.90 15.30
N ASP A 256 16.69 -14.19 15.44
CA ASP A 256 16.96 -15.09 14.31
C ASP A 256 15.70 -15.56 13.56
N ARG A 257 14.52 -15.01 13.90
CA ARG A 257 13.26 -15.35 13.23
C ARG A 257 13.26 -14.88 11.78
N PRO A 258 12.75 -15.68 10.83
CA PRO A 258 12.71 -15.30 9.41
C PRO A 258 11.97 -13.98 9.15
N LEU A 259 10.86 -13.70 9.88
CA LEU A 259 10.16 -12.43 9.77
C LEU A 259 11.05 -11.23 10.16
N CYS A 260 11.87 -11.39 11.22
CA CYS A 260 12.83 -10.37 11.61
C CYS A 260 13.88 -10.14 10.51
N SER A 261 14.43 -11.23 9.95
CA SER A 261 15.40 -11.15 8.85
C SER A 261 14.81 -10.45 7.64
N PHE A 262 13.56 -10.75 7.29
CA PHE A 262 12.85 -10.09 6.18
C PHE A 262 12.69 -8.58 6.39
N VAL A 263 12.18 -8.17 7.56
CA VAL A 263 12.00 -6.74 7.86
C VAL A 263 13.34 -6.00 7.89
N ARG A 264 14.41 -6.64 8.37
CA ARG A 264 15.76 -6.07 8.34
C ARG A 264 16.31 -5.90 6.91
N LEU A 265 16.03 -6.84 6.01
CA LEU A 265 16.36 -6.72 4.59
C LEU A 265 15.59 -5.57 3.90
N LEU A 266 14.40 -5.23 4.39
CA LEU A 266 13.64 -4.09 3.88
C LEU A 266 14.21 -2.72 4.30
N ILE A 267 14.99 -2.63 5.39
CA ILE A 267 15.52 -1.34 5.86
C ILE A 267 16.35 -0.64 4.76
N PRO A 268 17.38 -1.27 4.15
CA PRO A 268 18.11 -0.65 3.05
C PRO A 268 17.21 -0.26 1.87
N VAL A 269 16.20 -1.08 1.56
CA VAL A 269 15.26 -0.80 0.47
C VAL A 269 14.47 0.49 0.72
N VAL A 270 14.04 0.74 1.97
CA VAL A 270 13.38 2.00 2.34
C VAL A 270 14.30 3.20 2.07
N PHE A 271 15.57 3.11 2.45
CA PHE A 271 16.54 4.19 2.23
C PHE A 271 16.91 4.34 0.75
N ILE A 272 17.03 3.26 0.00
CA ILE A 272 17.21 3.29 -1.46
C ILE A 272 16.02 4.01 -2.11
N CYS A 273 14.79 3.61 -1.79
CA CYS A 273 13.59 4.25 -2.33
C CYS A 273 13.53 5.74 -1.97
N TYR A 274 13.92 6.13 -0.74
CA TYR A 274 13.97 7.53 -0.34
C TYR A 274 15.00 8.34 -1.14
N ALA A 275 16.18 7.78 -1.39
CA ALA A 275 17.25 8.43 -2.16
C ALA A 275 16.88 8.59 -3.64
N VAL A 276 16.00 7.72 -4.16
CA VAL A 276 15.64 7.66 -5.57
C VAL A 276 14.43 8.52 -5.91
N SER A 277 13.34 8.34 -5.15
CA SER A 277 12.05 8.92 -5.51
C SER A 277 11.12 8.97 -4.30
N VAL A 278 10.48 10.12 -4.14
CA VAL A 278 9.48 10.34 -3.08
C VAL A 278 8.31 9.37 -3.22
N THR A 279 7.86 9.10 -4.44
CA THR A 279 6.77 8.15 -4.69
C THR A 279 7.16 6.72 -4.32
N MET A 280 8.38 6.30 -4.67
CA MET A 280 8.89 4.98 -4.28
C MET A 280 9.03 4.86 -2.76
N PHE A 281 9.48 5.94 -2.09
CA PHE A 281 9.53 6.00 -0.63
C PHE A 281 8.15 5.82 0.00
N PHE A 282 7.12 6.51 -0.48
CA PHE A 282 5.75 6.34 0.02
C PHE A 282 5.21 4.93 -0.24
N ARG A 283 5.50 4.36 -1.40
CA ARG A 283 5.08 2.99 -1.73
C ARG A 283 5.74 1.96 -0.83
N ILE A 284 7.05 2.01 -0.65
CA ILE A 284 7.71 1.08 0.27
C ILE A 284 7.29 1.30 1.72
N GLY A 285 6.95 2.53 2.11
CA GLY A 285 6.39 2.86 3.41
C GLY A 285 5.05 2.19 3.67
N LEU A 286 4.15 2.13 2.65
CA LEU A 286 2.88 1.40 2.73
C LEU A 286 3.06 -0.09 3.05
N LEU A 287 4.15 -0.69 2.56
CA LEU A 287 4.50 -2.07 2.86
C LEU A 287 5.19 -2.21 4.22
N PHE A 288 6.17 -1.34 4.49
CA PHE A 288 7.01 -1.45 5.68
C PHE A 288 6.23 -1.24 6.97
N VAL A 289 5.28 -0.31 6.99
CA VAL A 289 4.53 0.04 8.21
C VAL A 289 3.72 -1.15 8.75
N PRO A 290 2.84 -1.83 7.98
CA PRO A 290 2.12 -2.98 8.49
C PRO A 290 3.04 -4.17 8.85
N ILE A 291 4.03 -4.50 8.01
CA ILE A 291 4.96 -5.61 8.30
C ILE A 291 5.82 -5.30 9.53
N GLY A 292 6.29 -4.07 9.66
CA GLY A 292 7.04 -3.62 10.84
C GLY A 292 6.21 -3.70 12.12
N ALA A 293 4.92 -3.33 12.06
CA ALA A 293 3.99 -3.50 13.17
C ALA A 293 3.78 -5.00 13.50
N PHE A 294 3.62 -5.86 12.50
CA PHE A 294 3.52 -7.31 12.70
C PHE A 294 4.76 -7.88 13.40
N LEU A 295 5.95 -7.50 12.94
CA LEU A 295 7.21 -7.89 13.60
C LEU A 295 7.28 -7.37 15.03
N PHE A 296 6.94 -6.09 15.24
CA PHE A 296 7.02 -5.48 16.57
C PHE A 296 6.16 -6.23 17.57
N PHE A 297 4.92 -6.57 17.22
CA PHE A 297 3.98 -7.25 18.13
C PHE A 297 4.14 -8.77 18.18
N SER A 298 4.86 -9.39 17.25
CA SER A 298 5.19 -10.83 17.31
C SER A 298 6.32 -11.15 18.28
N GLY A 299 7.10 -10.16 18.73
CA GLY A 299 8.29 -10.33 19.54
C GLY A 299 8.05 -10.21 21.04
N SER A 300 8.89 -10.89 21.83
CA SER A 300 8.95 -10.74 23.29
C SER A 300 9.43 -9.35 23.76
N THR A 301 9.94 -8.52 22.85
CA THR A 301 10.45 -7.17 23.13
C THR A 301 9.36 -6.13 23.36
N VAL A 302 8.09 -6.51 23.19
CA VAL A 302 6.90 -5.64 23.31
C VAL A 302 6.59 -5.24 24.76
N ASN A 303 7.24 -5.81 25.76
CA ASN A 303 6.91 -5.64 27.18
C ASN A 303 7.14 -4.21 27.74
N SER A 304 7.49 -3.22 26.90
CA SER A 304 7.61 -1.83 27.32
C SER A 304 6.36 -1.02 26.95
N PRO A 305 5.53 -0.64 27.93
CA PRO A 305 4.38 0.22 27.69
C PRO A 305 4.75 1.54 27.00
N PHE A 306 5.94 2.05 27.25
CA PHE A 306 6.46 3.26 26.62
C PHE A 306 6.55 3.12 25.10
N ARG A 307 7.08 1.98 24.60
CA ARG A 307 7.21 1.74 23.14
C ARG A 307 5.85 1.66 22.45
N ILE A 308 4.87 1.00 23.08
CA ILE A 308 3.50 0.93 22.57
C ILE A 308 2.87 2.32 22.53
N ARG A 309 3.03 3.13 23.58
CA ARG A 309 2.52 4.52 23.61
C ARG A 309 3.17 5.38 22.54
N LEU A 310 4.49 5.28 22.37
CA LEU A 310 5.20 5.99 21.30
C LEU A 310 4.66 5.63 19.91
N LEU A 311 4.51 4.33 19.62
CA LEU A 311 3.92 3.88 18.36
C LEU A 311 2.48 4.37 18.17
N LEU A 312 1.67 4.37 19.22
CA LEU A 312 0.30 4.87 19.18
C LEU A 312 0.27 6.37 18.84
N ILE A 313 1.11 7.17 19.49
CA ILE A 313 1.21 8.61 19.20
C ILE A 313 1.61 8.82 17.73
N CYS A 314 2.65 8.13 17.26
CA CYS A 314 3.08 8.21 15.86
C CYS A 314 1.97 7.75 14.90
N ALA A 315 1.22 6.70 15.24
CA ALA A 315 0.11 6.20 14.43
C ALA A 315 -1.05 7.20 14.36
N CYS A 316 -1.43 7.80 15.49
CA CYS A 316 -2.46 8.85 15.54
C CYS A 316 -2.05 10.09 14.73
N LEU A 317 -0.79 10.55 14.86
CA LEU A 317 -0.28 11.69 14.10
C LEU A 317 -0.20 11.37 12.61
N SER A 318 0.23 10.16 12.23
CA SER A 318 0.21 9.70 10.84
C SER A 318 -1.21 9.72 10.26
N PHE A 319 -2.20 9.22 11.00
CA PHE A 319 -3.59 9.22 10.57
C PHE A 319 -4.16 10.65 10.44
N ALA A 320 -3.95 11.50 11.44
CA ALA A 320 -4.38 12.90 11.38
C ALA A 320 -3.77 13.64 10.18
N SER A 321 -2.50 13.37 9.87
CA SER A 321 -1.82 13.94 8.71
C SER A 321 -2.39 13.43 7.38
N GLN A 322 -2.80 12.17 7.29
CA GLN A 322 -3.53 11.64 6.14
C GLN A 322 -4.89 12.33 5.98
N VAL A 323 -5.68 12.44 7.06
CA VAL A 323 -6.96 13.15 7.03
C VAL A 323 -6.78 14.58 6.52
N TYR A 324 -5.74 15.28 6.97
CA TYR A 324 -5.44 16.62 6.48
C TYR A 324 -5.04 16.63 4.99
N ALA A 325 -4.19 15.70 4.56
CA ALA A 325 -3.75 15.62 3.16
C ALA A 325 -4.93 15.35 2.21
N PHE A 326 -5.87 14.50 2.61
CA PHE A 326 -7.03 14.08 1.79
C PHE A 326 -8.35 14.72 2.26
N ARG A 327 -8.29 15.90 2.91
CA ARG A 327 -9.48 16.55 3.49
C ARG A 327 -10.57 16.91 2.50
N ARG A 328 -10.22 17.16 1.23
CA ARG A 328 -11.19 17.49 0.18
C ARG A 328 -12.02 16.27 -0.21
N GLU A 329 -11.33 15.16 -0.45
CA GLU A 329 -11.96 13.88 -0.75
C GLU A 329 -12.78 13.39 0.44
N ALA A 330 -12.26 13.56 1.66
CA ALA A 330 -12.97 13.23 2.88
C ALA A 330 -14.24 14.06 3.07
N ALA A 331 -14.25 15.35 2.71
CA ALA A 331 -15.43 16.20 2.76
C ALA A 331 -16.52 15.71 1.79
N ILE A 332 -16.16 15.35 0.55
CA ILE A 332 -17.09 14.78 -0.42
C ILE A 332 -17.67 13.46 0.11
N SER A 333 -16.80 12.56 0.62
CA SER A 333 -17.25 11.30 1.18
C SER A 333 -18.20 11.47 2.36
N HIS A 334 -17.95 12.45 3.23
CA HIS A 334 -18.82 12.79 4.36
C HIS A 334 -20.19 13.29 3.93
N GLU A 335 -20.27 14.12 2.89
CA GLU A 335 -21.54 14.56 2.29
C GLU A 335 -22.39 13.35 1.87
N TYR A 336 -21.78 12.40 1.17
CA TYR A 336 -22.46 11.17 0.75
C TYR A 336 -22.87 10.29 1.93
N MET A 337 -22.04 10.17 2.97
CA MET A 337 -22.36 9.39 4.19
C MET A 337 -23.60 9.95 4.92
N LEU A 338 -23.75 11.26 4.98
CA LEU A 338 -24.86 11.90 5.70
C LEU A 338 -26.19 11.86 4.95
N PHE A 339 -26.14 11.97 3.61
CA PHE A 339 -27.34 12.14 2.78
C PHE A 339 -27.77 10.86 2.05
N TYR A 340 -26.88 9.87 1.95
CA TYR A 340 -27.17 8.63 1.23
C TYR A 340 -26.99 7.43 2.15
N PRO A 341 -28.07 6.68 2.44
CA PRO A 341 -27.95 5.44 3.22
C PRO A 341 -27.04 4.43 2.51
N ALA A 342 -26.42 3.54 3.28
CA ALA A 342 -25.45 2.55 2.79
C ALA A 342 -25.96 1.67 1.62
N THR A 343 -27.27 1.57 1.44
CA THR A 343 -27.92 0.87 0.32
C THR A 343 -27.62 1.51 -1.04
N VAL A 344 -27.31 2.83 -1.09
CA VAL A 344 -26.94 3.53 -2.33
C VAL A 344 -25.52 3.19 -2.76
N GLY A 345 -24.66 2.73 -1.85
CA GLY A 345 -23.31 2.25 -2.19
C GLY A 345 -23.30 0.99 -3.07
N PHE A 346 -24.41 0.27 -3.20
CA PHE A 346 -24.59 -0.83 -4.15
C PHE A 346 -25.05 -0.37 -5.56
N SER A 347 -25.38 0.91 -5.72
CA SER A 347 -25.55 1.56 -7.03
C SER A 347 -24.34 2.47 -7.29
N SER A 348 -24.02 2.77 -8.54
CA SER A 348 -22.89 3.65 -8.89
C SER A 348 -23.04 5.01 -8.21
N THR A 349 -22.28 5.25 -7.15
CA THR A 349 -22.31 6.49 -6.37
C THR A 349 -21.79 7.67 -7.19
N PHE A 350 -20.77 7.42 -8.03
CA PHE A 350 -20.14 8.41 -8.88
C PHE A 350 -20.37 8.06 -10.35
N SER A 351 -21.37 8.69 -10.97
CA SER A 351 -21.63 8.53 -12.41
C SER A 351 -20.48 9.14 -13.22
N GLU A 352 -20.31 8.69 -14.46
CA GLU A 352 -19.38 9.27 -15.42
C GLU A 352 -19.59 10.78 -15.59
N GLN A 353 -20.85 11.24 -15.60
CA GLN A 353 -21.18 12.67 -15.65
C GLN A 353 -20.69 13.42 -14.41
N TRP A 354 -20.79 12.82 -13.22
CA TRP A 354 -20.26 13.41 -12.00
C TRP A 354 -18.75 13.55 -12.08
N ILE A 355 -18.06 12.48 -12.52
CA ILE A 355 -16.61 12.46 -12.66
C ILE A 355 -16.14 13.55 -13.61
N ASN A 356 -16.71 13.63 -14.82
CA ASN A 356 -16.36 14.61 -15.84
C ASN A 356 -16.56 16.06 -15.38
N ARG A 357 -17.48 16.29 -14.43
CA ARG A 357 -17.73 17.63 -13.85
C ARG A 357 -16.79 18.01 -12.71
N HIS A 358 -16.30 17.03 -11.93
CA HIS A 358 -15.61 17.28 -10.67
C HIS A 358 -14.16 16.84 -10.65
N VAL A 359 -13.73 16.06 -11.63
CA VAL A 359 -12.38 15.50 -11.71
C VAL A 359 -11.75 15.92 -13.03
N TYR A 360 -10.47 16.28 -13.04
CA TYR A 360 -9.68 16.50 -14.24
C TYR A 360 -9.20 15.15 -14.83
N ASP A 361 -8.71 15.16 -16.06
CA ASP A 361 -8.23 13.96 -16.76
C ASP A 361 -7.00 13.33 -16.11
N ASP A 362 -6.27 14.09 -15.29
CA ASP A 362 -5.16 13.62 -14.44
C ASP A 362 -5.62 12.99 -13.11
N GLY A 363 -6.94 13.02 -12.83
CA GLY A 363 -7.52 12.51 -11.59
C GLY A 363 -7.55 13.53 -10.44
N ALA A 364 -7.14 14.77 -10.64
CA ALA A 364 -7.23 15.81 -9.61
C ALA A 364 -8.66 16.36 -9.49
N LEU A 365 -9.09 16.70 -8.26
CA LEU A 365 -10.37 17.38 -8.05
C LEU A 365 -10.34 18.79 -8.63
N ARG A 366 -11.37 19.13 -9.42
CA ARG A 366 -11.56 20.50 -9.93
C ARG A 366 -11.78 21.47 -8.77
N HIS A 367 -11.16 22.63 -8.86
CA HIS A 367 -11.44 23.73 -7.93
C HIS A 367 -12.84 24.24 -8.19
N LYS A 368 -13.70 24.27 -7.17
CA LYS A 368 -14.94 25.05 -7.18
C LYS A 368 -14.61 26.50 -6.93
#